data_ea514bebf742fdf1f179023c684aa6a1
#
_entry.id   ea514bebf742fdf1f179023c684aa6a1
#
_cell.length_a   1.000
_cell.length_b   1.000
_cell.length_c   1.000
_cell.angle_alpha   90.00
_cell.angle_beta   90.00
_cell.angle_gamma   90.00
#
_symmetry.space_group_name_H-M   'P 1'
#
loop_
_entity.id
_entity.type
_entity.pdbx_description
1 polymer ?
#
loop_
_entity_poly.entity_id
_entity_poly.type
_entity_poly.pdbx_seq_one_letter_code
_entity_poly.pdbx_strand_id
1 'polypeptide(L)'
;TKCFNPSAPPILSSAGGQLINQGGIELRISSLGENRFSIAASGSHPQENCLTLLLMIKGIEVESFVSEYPQAKGIHPFSGEGGFQYSYPSRAATMPLSFITSPDKEWFVLSKDREIRRKGFACYQDHLSNEAVVVLSHDEDIRKVSRTISAPSWELGFNQTRQDIVMERCRDLEDHFGLVPWMEKETTQWIDQLKVVAFFHGVHWTGHMYNTFDQMGEQLEWICETMDGKQVMAFLPAWDGRYYNTYPEHFPDERMGGAEGLKHFVETAHELGVKVVLMLGGPNLANFDFLEKHQMSDAALKGPDGVPQVQNWLDWNADLAKETMGLIMNFGHPKYRDYMVDKTAELFDLYGVDGVFLDGTLRWENAPDYSPYEGLVQYTREIRTRYPDRLIMGEDGYDAVYGLFDMFHTSGGPLGLENFMLRYTRQFYYLSYPAENGSAGIHEIGWSDQSHTIRSAQPEYTTPSVSMLYGILDNHGDAIREKLSSYRKWQLKQCPVMKK
;
A
#
# COMPACT_ATOMS: atom_id res chain seq x y z
N THR A 1 -21.73 23.92 -3.51
CA THR A 1 -21.43 23.50 -2.13
C THR A 1 -22.15 24.45 -1.17
N LYS A 2 -23.25 24.02 -0.58
CA LYS A 2 -23.86 24.79 0.52
C LYS A 2 -23.25 24.30 1.81
N CYS A 3 -22.37 25.10 2.41
CA CYS A 3 -21.92 24.88 3.79
C CYS A 3 -23.10 25.18 4.72
N PHE A 4 -23.46 24.20 5.52
CA PHE A 4 -24.43 24.38 6.60
C PHE A 4 -23.67 24.80 7.86
N ASN A 5 -24.00 25.94 8.42
CA ASN A 5 -23.44 26.41 9.69
C ASN A 5 -24.56 26.38 10.73
N PRO A 6 -24.58 25.40 11.65
CA PRO A 6 -25.58 25.38 12.72
C PRO A 6 -25.32 26.58 13.65
N SER A 7 -26.35 27.32 13.97
CA SER A 7 -26.27 28.53 14.80
C SER A 7 -25.92 28.28 16.28
N ALA A 8 -25.76 27.03 16.69
CA ALA A 8 -25.14 26.62 17.96
C ALA A 8 -24.57 25.22 17.83
N PRO A 9 -23.30 24.97 18.24
CA PRO A 9 -22.75 23.63 18.27
C PRO A 9 -23.46 22.78 19.33
N PRO A 10 -23.69 21.46 19.08
CA PRO A 10 -24.21 20.58 20.09
C PRO A 10 -23.19 20.43 21.23
N ILE A 11 -23.64 20.61 22.45
CA ILE A 11 -22.82 20.33 23.63
C ILE A 11 -22.88 18.81 23.88
N LEU A 12 -21.76 18.13 23.76
CA LEU A 12 -21.64 16.74 24.16
C LEU A 12 -21.77 16.64 25.69
N SER A 13 -22.90 16.15 26.19
CA SER A 13 -23.06 15.80 27.59
C SER A 13 -22.88 14.29 27.80
N SER A 14 -22.25 13.91 28.89
CA SER A 14 -22.00 12.51 29.26
C SER A 14 -23.25 11.67 29.58
N ALA A 15 -24.43 12.25 29.48
CA ALA A 15 -25.69 11.58 29.80
C ALA A 15 -26.65 11.62 28.61
N GLY A 16 -26.75 10.51 27.91
CA GLY A 16 -27.78 10.25 26.89
C GLY A 16 -27.41 10.67 25.47
N GLY A 17 -27.93 9.93 24.49
CA GLY A 17 -27.75 10.25 23.07
C GLY A 17 -28.45 11.54 22.69
N GLN A 18 -27.88 12.30 21.76
CA GLN A 18 -28.50 13.49 21.16
C GLN A 18 -28.89 13.21 19.72
N LEU A 19 -30.05 13.63 19.32
CA LEU A 19 -30.54 13.66 17.95
C LEU A 19 -30.73 15.11 17.51
N ILE A 20 -30.04 15.50 16.44
CA ILE A 20 -30.18 16.81 15.81
C ILE A 20 -30.73 16.59 14.41
N ASN A 21 -31.87 17.17 14.12
CA ASN A 21 -32.44 17.15 12.77
C ASN A 21 -32.68 18.60 12.32
N GLN A 22 -31.90 19.05 11.32
CA GLN A 22 -32.02 20.40 10.82
C GLN A 22 -31.61 20.46 9.35
N GLY A 23 -32.43 21.08 8.52
CA GLY A 23 -32.12 21.37 7.13
C GLY A 23 -31.85 20.15 6.25
N GLY A 24 -32.46 19.00 6.54
CA GLY A 24 -32.23 17.74 5.82
C GLY A 24 -30.99 16.94 6.29
N ILE A 25 -30.38 17.33 7.40
CA ILE A 25 -29.29 16.60 8.06
C ILE A 25 -29.80 16.06 9.39
N GLU A 26 -29.57 14.77 9.61
CA GLU A 26 -29.76 14.09 10.89
C GLU A 26 -28.39 13.71 11.46
N LEU A 27 -28.16 14.11 12.70
CA LEU A 27 -26.95 13.75 13.44
C LEU A 27 -27.38 13.05 14.74
N ARG A 28 -26.89 11.83 14.95
CA ARG A 28 -27.13 11.04 16.15
C ARG A 28 -25.82 10.81 16.87
N ILE A 29 -25.74 11.25 18.12
CA ILE A 29 -24.60 11.05 19.01
C ILE A 29 -25.06 10.15 20.15
N SER A 30 -24.34 9.06 20.39
CA SER A 30 -24.66 8.08 21.44
C SER A 30 -23.41 7.80 22.28
N SER A 31 -23.56 7.71 23.59
CA SER A 31 -22.48 7.26 24.46
C SER A 31 -22.31 5.75 24.31
N LEU A 32 -21.05 5.29 24.20
CA LEU A 32 -20.66 3.88 24.18
C LEU A 32 -20.00 3.45 25.49
N GLY A 33 -20.01 4.32 26.51
CA GLY A 33 -19.38 4.13 27.81
C GLY A 33 -18.60 5.37 28.21
N GLU A 34 -17.75 5.25 29.24
CA GLU A 34 -16.87 6.35 29.65
C GLU A 34 -15.91 6.71 28.50
N ASN A 35 -15.84 8.01 28.19
CA ASN A 35 -14.88 8.57 27.23
C ASN A 35 -15.00 8.04 25.79
N ARG A 36 -16.15 7.50 25.36
CA ARG A 36 -16.36 7.00 24.02
C ARG A 36 -17.75 7.31 23.50
N PHE A 37 -17.82 7.80 22.27
CA PHE A 37 -19.03 8.23 21.61
C PHE A 37 -19.11 7.66 20.19
N SER A 38 -20.33 7.30 19.78
CA SER A 38 -20.66 6.99 18.39
C SER A 38 -21.38 8.18 17.79
N ILE A 39 -20.94 8.58 16.59
CA ILE A 39 -21.49 9.68 15.82
C ILE A 39 -21.96 9.14 14.49
N ALA A 40 -23.26 9.06 14.28
CA ALA A 40 -23.86 8.69 13.00
C ALA A 40 -24.49 9.93 12.37
N ALA A 41 -24.33 10.08 11.07
CA ALA A 41 -24.88 11.22 10.34
C ALA A 41 -25.52 10.78 9.03
N SER A 42 -26.64 11.40 8.69
CA SER A 42 -27.26 11.25 7.39
C SER A 42 -27.70 12.61 6.85
N GLY A 43 -27.81 12.72 5.54
CA GLY A 43 -28.20 13.96 4.89
C GLY A 43 -29.07 13.69 3.68
N SER A 44 -29.84 14.70 3.29
CA SER A 44 -30.64 14.69 2.07
C SER A 44 -30.61 16.04 1.38
N HIS A 45 -30.65 16.01 0.04
CA HIS A 45 -30.79 17.19 -0.78
C HIS A 45 -31.98 17.05 -1.70
N PRO A 46 -32.81 18.09 -1.85
CA PRO A 46 -34.09 17.97 -2.58
C PRO A 46 -33.91 17.75 -4.09
N GLN A 47 -32.76 18.14 -4.66
CA GLN A 47 -32.55 18.15 -6.12
C GLN A 47 -31.27 17.45 -6.58
N GLU A 48 -30.22 17.43 -5.75
CA GLU A 48 -28.88 16.96 -6.14
C GLU A 48 -28.50 15.67 -5.41
N ASN A 49 -27.65 14.87 -6.03
CA ASN A 49 -27.07 13.70 -5.40
C ASN A 49 -26.01 14.10 -4.36
N CYS A 50 -25.96 13.37 -3.28
CA CYS A 50 -25.03 13.59 -2.16
C CYS A 50 -23.87 12.61 -2.26
N LEU A 51 -22.67 13.11 -2.55
CA LEU A 51 -21.45 12.32 -2.58
C LEU A 51 -20.72 12.32 -1.23
N THR A 52 -20.59 13.49 -0.61
CA THR A 52 -19.75 13.66 0.59
C THR A 52 -20.57 14.23 1.75
N LEU A 53 -20.38 13.64 2.92
CA LEU A 53 -20.87 14.16 4.19
C LEU A 53 -19.68 14.61 5.03
N LEU A 54 -19.72 15.85 5.54
CA LEU A 54 -18.70 16.42 6.41
C LEU A 54 -19.23 16.56 7.84
N LEU A 55 -18.42 16.11 8.80
CA LEU A 55 -18.61 16.34 10.23
C LEU A 55 -17.50 17.26 10.73
N MET A 56 -17.89 18.41 11.28
CA MET A 56 -16.96 19.39 11.86
C MET A 56 -17.07 19.35 13.38
N ILE A 57 -15.94 19.21 14.05
CA ILE A 57 -15.85 19.10 15.50
C ILE A 57 -14.98 20.25 16.00
N LYS A 58 -15.51 21.02 16.97
CA LYS A 58 -14.82 22.09 17.68
C LYS A 58 -14.67 21.74 19.16
N GLY A 59 -13.78 22.45 19.86
CA GLY A 59 -13.56 22.25 21.29
C GLY A 59 -12.57 21.14 21.63
N ILE A 60 -11.86 20.60 20.62
CA ILE A 60 -10.69 19.75 20.81
C ILE A 60 -9.46 20.64 20.60
N GLU A 61 -8.61 20.75 21.62
CA GLU A 61 -7.29 21.35 21.46
C GLU A 61 -6.39 20.39 20.72
N VAL A 62 -5.80 20.82 19.61
CA VAL A 62 -5.05 19.95 18.70
C VAL A 62 -3.60 20.37 18.64
N GLU A 63 -2.69 19.47 19.00
CA GLU A 63 -1.25 19.63 18.78
C GLU A 63 -0.81 18.90 17.50
N SER A 64 -1.33 17.70 17.28
CA SER A 64 -1.02 16.92 16.09
C SER A 64 -2.06 15.84 15.82
N PHE A 65 -2.07 15.36 14.58
CA PHE A 65 -2.73 14.12 14.20
C PHE A 65 -1.70 13.03 13.95
N VAL A 66 -2.05 11.80 14.30
CA VAL A 66 -1.25 10.62 14.02
C VAL A 66 -2.09 9.66 13.19
N SER A 67 -1.66 9.43 11.96
CA SER A 67 -2.25 8.44 11.07
C SER A 67 -1.34 7.21 10.96
N GLU A 68 -1.90 6.11 10.55
CA GLU A 68 -1.10 4.97 10.14
C GLU A 68 -0.58 5.23 8.72
N TYR A 69 0.74 5.42 8.58
CA TYR A 69 1.41 5.73 7.33
C TYR A 69 2.78 5.04 7.22
N PRO A 70 2.96 4.11 6.26
CA PRO A 70 4.18 3.31 6.19
C PRO A 70 5.45 4.07 5.78
N GLN A 71 5.33 5.20 5.10
CA GLN A 71 6.46 5.90 4.48
C GLN A 71 6.94 7.15 5.22
N ALA A 72 6.17 7.66 6.16
CA ALA A 72 6.51 8.84 6.95
C ALA A 72 6.27 8.58 8.43
N LYS A 73 6.57 9.57 9.26
CA LYS A 73 6.35 9.45 10.71
C LYS A 73 4.87 9.38 11.11
N GLY A 74 3.94 9.49 10.16
CA GLY A 74 2.50 9.47 10.43
C GLY A 74 2.01 10.62 11.34
N ILE A 75 2.89 11.56 11.68
CA ILE A 75 2.60 12.69 12.56
C ILE A 75 2.40 13.93 11.72
N HIS A 76 1.24 14.53 11.84
CA HIS A 76 0.85 15.77 11.17
C HIS A 76 0.71 16.87 12.23
N PRO A 77 1.78 17.64 12.51
CA PRO A 77 1.74 18.69 13.52
C PRO A 77 0.78 19.80 13.09
N PHE A 78 0.08 20.37 14.05
CA PHE A 78 -0.80 21.49 13.85
C PHE A 78 -0.19 22.74 14.47
N SER A 79 0.23 23.69 13.65
CA SER A 79 0.93 24.91 14.10
C SER A 79 0.03 26.12 14.27
N GLY A 80 -1.25 26.02 13.97
CA GLY A 80 -2.19 27.14 14.00
C GLY A 80 -2.14 28.08 12.79
N GLU A 81 -1.08 28.04 11.98
CA GLU A 81 -0.92 28.87 10.76
C GLU A 81 -1.15 28.06 9.50
N GLY A 82 -2.22 27.33 9.43
CA GLY A 82 -2.53 26.51 8.28
C GLY A 82 -3.35 25.30 8.68
N GLY A 83 -3.58 24.44 7.74
CA GLY A 83 -4.29 23.20 7.96
C GLY A 83 -3.56 22.06 7.28
N PHE A 84 -4.00 20.86 7.58
CA PHE A 84 -3.60 19.68 6.84
C PHE A 84 -4.85 18.87 6.47
N GLN A 85 -4.70 18.04 5.45
CA GLN A 85 -5.72 17.11 5.02
C GLN A 85 -5.07 15.84 4.50
N TYR A 86 -5.64 14.71 4.85
CA TYR A 86 -5.33 13.43 4.25
C TYR A 86 -6.56 12.53 4.19
N SER A 87 -6.50 11.46 3.44
CA SER A 87 -7.63 10.56 3.27
C SER A 87 -7.21 9.10 3.28
N TYR A 88 -8.09 8.25 3.74
CA TYR A 88 -8.08 6.80 3.59
C TYR A 88 -8.95 6.39 2.38
N PRO A 89 -8.61 5.38 1.56
CA PRO A 89 -7.29 4.74 1.48
C PRO A 89 -6.27 5.61 0.76
N SER A 90 -5.11 5.76 1.30
CA SER A 90 -3.98 6.43 0.65
C SER A 90 -2.66 6.14 1.37
N ARG A 91 -1.54 6.60 0.79
CA ARG A 91 -0.25 6.56 1.49
C ARG A 91 -0.25 7.35 2.79
N ALA A 92 -1.10 8.34 2.95
CA ALA A 92 -1.18 9.16 4.16
C ALA A 92 -2.07 8.54 5.26
N ALA A 93 -2.95 7.62 4.90
CA ALA A 93 -3.75 6.86 5.86
C ALA A 93 -4.10 5.49 5.28
N THR A 94 -3.51 4.45 5.81
CA THR A 94 -3.76 3.06 5.42
C THR A 94 -4.87 2.39 6.23
N MET A 95 -5.37 3.06 7.28
CA MET A 95 -6.55 2.73 8.06
C MET A 95 -7.54 3.90 8.13
N PRO A 96 -8.84 3.66 8.25
CA PRO A 96 -9.83 4.72 8.51
C PRO A 96 -9.83 5.15 10.00
N LEU A 97 -8.65 5.37 10.54
CA LEU A 97 -8.34 5.64 11.94
C LEU A 97 -7.32 6.78 12.03
N SER A 98 -7.54 7.68 12.99
CA SER A 98 -6.56 8.70 13.34
C SER A 98 -6.54 8.93 14.85
N PHE A 99 -5.38 9.30 15.37
CA PHE A 99 -5.25 9.78 16.74
C PHE A 99 -4.99 11.29 16.73
N ILE A 100 -5.56 12.00 17.70
CA ILE A 100 -5.43 13.44 17.87
C ILE A 100 -4.75 13.67 19.20
N THR A 101 -3.54 14.22 19.17
CA THR A 101 -2.80 14.57 20.38
C THR A 101 -3.27 15.94 20.87
N SER A 102 -3.62 16.03 22.14
CA SER A 102 -3.94 17.23 22.89
C SER A 102 -3.00 17.33 24.09
N PRO A 103 -2.86 18.50 24.73
CA PRO A 103 -1.92 18.68 25.84
C PRO A 103 -2.11 17.73 27.02
N ASP A 104 -3.33 17.31 27.30
CA ASP A 104 -3.70 16.52 28.48
C ASP A 104 -4.17 15.10 28.15
N LYS A 105 -4.44 14.80 26.86
CA LYS A 105 -5.01 13.50 26.44
C LYS A 105 -4.79 13.22 24.97
N GLU A 106 -4.98 11.98 24.61
CA GLU A 106 -5.03 11.55 23.22
C GLU A 106 -6.45 11.08 22.88
N TRP A 107 -6.99 11.62 21.80
CA TRP A 107 -8.25 11.21 21.21
C TRP A 107 -8.00 10.21 20.10
N PHE A 108 -8.94 9.33 19.83
CA PHE A 108 -9.00 8.57 18.59
C PHE A 108 -10.28 8.88 17.83
N VAL A 109 -10.19 8.72 16.51
CA VAL A 109 -11.32 8.82 15.58
C VAL A 109 -11.26 7.59 14.69
N LEU A 110 -12.26 6.72 14.74
CA LEU A 110 -12.34 5.48 13.98
C LEU A 110 -13.65 5.43 13.19
N SER A 111 -13.58 5.25 11.87
CA SER A 111 -14.76 4.95 11.07
C SER A 111 -15.14 3.47 11.20
N LYS A 112 -16.41 3.21 11.48
CA LYS A 112 -17.01 1.86 11.53
C LYS A 112 -17.59 1.42 10.18
N ASP A 113 -17.13 2.05 9.10
CA ASP A 113 -17.55 1.66 7.75
C ASP A 113 -17.03 0.25 7.40
N ARG A 114 -17.92 -0.57 6.89
CA ARG A 114 -17.67 -1.94 6.44
C ARG A 114 -17.42 -2.06 4.95
N GLU A 115 -17.39 -0.92 4.24
CA GLU A 115 -17.03 -0.84 2.82
C GLU A 115 -15.78 0.00 2.64
N ILE A 116 -15.01 -0.30 1.58
CA ILE A 116 -13.85 0.50 1.24
C ILE A 116 -14.33 1.73 0.49
N ARG A 117 -14.45 2.83 1.22
CA ARG A 117 -14.87 4.15 0.73
C ARG A 117 -13.94 5.22 1.29
N ARG A 118 -13.86 6.37 0.62
CA ARG A 118 -13.01 7.47 1.08
C ARG A 118 -13.48 8.03 2.42
N LYS A 119 -12.54 8.18 3.35
CA LYS A 119 -12.67 8.92 4.60
C LYS A 119 -11.59 9.97 4.65
N GLY A 120 -11.98 11.22 4.89
CA GLY A 120 -11.04 12.32 5.03
C GLY A 120 -10.86 12.72 6.48
N PHE A 121 -9.64 13.15 6.78
CA PHE A 121 -9.23 13.73 8.04
C PHE A 121 -8.58 15.06 7.74
N ALA A 122 -9.09 16.13 8.33
CA ALA A 122 -8.50 17.45 8.19
C ALA A 122 -8.56 18.22 9.50
N CYS A 123 -7.65 19.17 9.66
CA CYS A 123 -7.70 20.14 10.73
C CYS A 123 -7.30 21.51 10.18
N TYR A 124 -8.02 22.53 10.56
CA TYR A 124 -7.70 23.90 10.21
C TYR A 124 -8.03 24.85 11.36
N GLN A 125 -7.41 26.04 11.35
CA GLN A 125 -7.71 27.11 12.30
C GLN A 125 -8.93 27.90 11.81
N ASP A 126 -9.95 28.02 12.65
CA ASP A 126 -11.05 28.94 12.40
C ASP A 126 -10.59 30.37 12.77
N HIS A 127 -10.38 31.20 11.79
CA HIS A 127 -9.88 32.56 11.96
C HIS A 127 -10.85 33.48 12.75
N LEU A 128 -12.12 33.11 12.87
CA LEU A 128 -13.10 33.90 13.61
C LEU A 128 -13.11 33.57 15.11
N SER A 129 -13.03 32.28 15.44
CA SER A 129 -13.03 31.82 16.83
C SER A 129 -11.64 31.55 17.39
N ASN A 130 -10.64 31.48 16.53
CA ASN A 130 -9.28 31.05 16.86
C ASN A 130 -9.19 29.64 17.45
N GLU A 131 -10.19 28.78 17.11
CA GLU A 131 -10.23 27.39 17.54
C GLU A 131 -9.79 26.45 16.43
N ALA A 132 -9.22 25.31 16.79
CA ALA A 132 -8.99 24.22 15.87
C ALA A 132 -10.33 23.56 15.48
N VAL A 133 -10.52 23.33 14.19
CA VAL A 133 -11.67 22.60 13.65
C VAL A 133 -11.20 21.28 13.06
N VAL A 134 -11.60 20.19 13.68
CA VAL A 134 -11.40 18.85 13.17
C VAL A 134 -12.50 18.52 12.17
N VAL A 135 -12.14 18.09 10.98
CA VAL A 135 -13.10 17.72 9.92
C VAL A 135 -12.93 16.26 9.58
N LEU A 136 -14.01 15.53 9.69
CA LEU A 136 -14.14 14.16 9.22
C LEU A 136 -15.03 14.14 7.99
N SER A 137 -14.61 13.49 6.93
CA SER A 137 -15.45 13.31 5.74
C SER A 137 -15.71 11.84 5.47
N HIS A 138 -16.89 11.58 4.92
CA HIS A 138 -17.27 10.29 4.39
C HIS A 138 -17.80 10.50 2.97
N ASP A 139 -17.21 9.80 2.00
CA ASP A 139 -17.72 9.76 0.63
C ASP A 139 -18.55 8.50 0.43
N GLU A 140 -19.71 8.64 -0.18
CA GLU A 140 -20.48 7.50 -0.68
C GLU A 140 -19.80 6.91 -1.91
N ASP A 141 -20.00 5.62 -2.14
CA ASP A 141 -19.66 4.97 -3.39
C ASP A 141 -20.35 5.70 -4.55
N ILE A 142 -19.57 6.25 -5.48
CA ILE A 142 -20.11 7.04 -6.61
C ILE A 142 -21.16 6.27 -7.41
N ARG A 143 -21.08 4.94 -7.42
CA ARG A 143 -22.04 4.06 -8.10
C ARG A 143 -23.39 3.96 -7.38
N LYS A 144 -23.43 4.35 -6.09
CA LYS A 144 -24.58 4.27 -5.20
C LYS A 144 -25.13 5.65 -4.81
N VAL A 145 -24.50 6.74 -5.28
CA VAL A 145 -24.92 8.09 -4.90
C VAL A 145 -26.38 8.35 -5.25
N SER A 146 -27.07 8.99 -4.32
CA SER A 146 -28.47 9.36 -4.44
C SER A 146 -28.73 10.72 -3.79
N ARG A 147 -29.97 11.14 -3.74
CA ARG A 147 -30.36 12.38 -3.02
C ARG A 147 -30.23 12.27 -1.50
N THR A 148 -29.91 11.09 -0.99
CA THR A 148 -29.64 10.85 0.43
C THR A 148 -28.27 10.23 0.59
N ILE A 149 -27.59 10.56 1.69
CA ILE A 149 -26.34 9.97 2.12
C ILE A 149 -26.43 9.57 3.58
N SER A 150 -25.87 8.42 3.93
CA SER A 150 -25.77 7.96 5.31
C SER A 150 -24.35 7.51 5.59
N ALA A 151 -23.62 8.28 6.37
CA ALA A 151 -22.31 7.89 6.82
C ALA A 151 -22.44 6.82 7.91
N PRO A 152 -21.72 5.71 7.79
CA PRO A 152 -21.53 4.80 8.91
C PRO A 152 -20.95 5.53 10.10
N SER A 153 -21.21 5.02 11.32
CA SER A 153 -20.80 5.72 12.52
C SER A 153 -19.29 5.95 12.57
N TRP A 154 -18.94 7.14 13.03
CA TRP A 154 -17.62 7.44 13.54
C TRP A 154 -17.62 7.22 15.05
N GLU A 155 -16.59 6.61 15.54
CA GLU A 155 -16.33 6.52 16.97
C GLU A 155 -15.24 7.51 17.35
N LEU A 156 -15.56 8.36 18.33
CA LEU A 156 -14.65 9.33 18.92
C LEU A 156 -14.48 8.98 20.39
N GLY A 157 -13.25 8.92 20.86
CA GLY A 157 -12.98 8.64 22.27
C GLY A 157 -11.59 9.09 22.71
N PHE A 158 -11.30 8.95 24.00
CA PHE A 158 -10.01 9.28 24.59
C PHE A 158 -9.69 8.35 25.77
N ASN A 159 -8.43 8.40 26.25
CA ASN A 159 -7.92 7.54 27.34
C ASN A 159 -8.00 6.03 27.03
N GLN A 160 -7.84 5.64 25.78
CA GLN A 160 -7.70 4.25 25.35
C GLN A 160 -6.35 4.09 24.67
N THR A 161 -5.75 2.91 24.79
CA THR A 161 -4.44 2.68 24.16
C THR A 161 -4.58 2.58 22.65
N ARG A 162 -3.60 3.08 21.92
CA ARG A 162 -3.57 2.95 20.45
C ARG A 162 -3.70 1.49 20.03
N GLN A 163 -3.02 0.60 20.73
CA GLN A 163 -3.04 -0.83 20.45
C GLN A 163 -4.45 -1.43 20.55
N ASP A 164 -5.23 -1.06 21.57
CA ASP A 164 -6.60 -1.58 21.72
C ASP A 164 -7.49 -1.16 20.57
N ILE A 165 -7.38 0.10 20.14
CA ILE A 165 -8.17 0.63 19.02
C ILE A 165 -7.75 -0.01 17.69
N VAL A 166 -6.45 -0.18 17.44
CA VAL A 166 -5.94 -0.90 16.27
C VAL A 166 -6.42 -2.35 16.27
N MET A 167 -6.37 -3.04 17.40
CA MET A 167 -6.86 -4.42 17.51
C MET A 167 -8.38 -4.54 17.33
N GLU A 168 -9.13 -3.51 17.67
CA GLU A 168 -10.56 -3.46 17.36
C GLU A 168 -10.79 -3.38 15.85
N ARG A 169 -10.02 -2.53 15.16
CA ARG A 169 -10.09 -2.48 13.68
C ARG A 169 -9.65 -3.81 13.07
N CYS A 170 -8.64 -4.48 13.60
CA CYS A 170 -8.25 -5.81 13.14
C CYS A 170 -9.40 -6.82 13.24
N ARG A 171 -10.15 -6.84 14.35
CA ARG A 171 -11.35 -7.69 14.47
C ARG A 171 -12.40 -7.36 13.41
N ASP A 172 -12.66 -6.07 13.16
CA ASP A 172 -13.56 -5.67 12.07
C ASP A 172 -13.08 -6.18 10.69
N LEU A 173 -11.76 -6.17 10.45
CA LEU A 173 -11.18 -6.69 9.21
C LEU A 173 -11.33 -8.22 9.08
N GLU A 174 -11.15 -8.94 10.16
CA GLU A 174 -11.31 -10.39 10.21
C GLU A 174 -12.78 -10.79 10.03
N ASP A 175 -13.69 -10.11 10.74
CA ASP A 175 -15.12 -10.45 10.75
C ASP A 175 -15.85 -10.05 9.44
N HIS A 176 -15.43 -8.96 8.79
CA HIS A 176 -16.13 -8.39 7.64
C HIS A 176 -15.44 -8.61 6.31
N PHE A 177 -14.11 -8.42 6.29
CA PHE A 177 -13.34 -8.56 5.06
C PHE A 177 -12.73 -9.97 4.94
N GLY A 178 -12.89 -10.81 5.98
CA GLY A 178 -12.41 -12.18 5.98
C GLY A 178 -10.88 -12.29 5.96
N LEU A 179 -10.18 -11.28 6.49
CA LEU A 179 -8.73 -11.35 6.57
C LEU A 179 -8.33 -12.45 7.54
N VAL A 180 -7.38 -13.27 7.12
CA VAL A 180 -6.85 -14.38 7.94
C VAL A 180 -5.53 -13.92 8.57
N PRO A 181 -5.39 -13.99 9.89
CA PRO A 181 -4.12 -13.72 10.57
C PRO A 181 -3.00 -14.59 10.01
N TRP A 182 -1.80 -14.02 9.87
CA TRP A 182 -0.64 -14.70 9.29
C TRP A 182 -0.34 -16.05 9.93
N MET A 183 -0.43 -16.10 11.27
CA MET A 183 -0.16 -17.34 12.03
C MET A 183 -1.19 -18.46 11.78
N GLU A 184 -2.30 -18.15 11.13
CA GLU A 184 -3.36 -19.08 10.76
C GLU A 184 -3.29 -19.48 9.27
N LYS A 185 -2.38 -18.85 8.48
CA LYS A 185 -2.13 -19.20 7.08
C LYS A 185 -1.19 -20.41 7.01
N GLU A 186 -1.56 -21.44 6.25
CA GLU A 186 -0.78 -22.67 6.12
C GLU A 186 0.25 -22.62 4.99
N THR A 187 -0.06 -21.90 3.90
CA THR A 187 0.63 -22.08 2.62
C THR A 187 1.93 -21.30 2.44
N THR A 188 2.15 -20.24 3.22
CA THR A 188 3.28 -19.29 2.98
C THR A 188 4.21 -19.10 4.18
N GLN A 189 4.14 -19.98 5.17
CA GLN A 189 4.95 -19.88 6.41
C GLN A 189 6.47 -19.96 6.17
N TRP A 190 6.91 -20.51 5.05
CA TRP A 190 8.34 -20.53 4.70
C TRP A 190 8.90 -19.10 4.53
N ILE A 191 8.08 -18.09 4.26
CA ILE A 191 8.48 -16.68 4.20
C ILE A 191 9.14 -16.22 5.53
N ASP A 192 8.72 -16.76 6.65
CA ASP A 192 9.31 -16.44 7.96
C ASP A 192 10.76 -16.98 8.09
N GLN A 193 11.18 -17.86 7.21
CA GLN A 193 12.56 -18.37 7.13
C GLN A 193 13.48 -17.46 6.30
N LEU A 194 12.93 -16.55 5.50
CA LEU A 194 13.71 -15.63 4.69
C LEU A 194 14.59 -14.75 5.58
N LYS A 195 15.83 -14.55 5.17
CA LYS A 195 16.81 -13.70 5.82
C LYS A 195 17.20 -12.51 4.93
N VAL A 196 17.00 -12.65 3.62
CA VAL A 196 17.33 -11.60 2.67
C VAL A 196 16.47 -11.69 1.41
N VAL A 197 16.10 -10.52 0.89
CA VAL A 197 15.57 -10.35 -0.47
C VAL A 197 16.68 -9.73 -1.31
N ALA A 198 17.14 -10.46 -2.33
CA ALA A 198 18.13 -9.98 -3.27
C ALA A 198 17.44 -9.36 -4.48
N PHE A 199 17.66 -8.08 -4.70
CA PHE A 199 17.13 -7.34 -5.85
C PHE A 199 18.09 -7.47 -7.03
N PHE A 200 17.63 -8.05 -8.12
CA PHE A 200 18.35 -8.14 -9.38
C PHE A 200 17.64 -7.29 -10.44
N HIS A 201 18.00 -6.01 -10.53
CA HIS A 201 17.40 -5.11 -11.50
C HIS A 201 17.89 -5.43 -12.92
N GLY A 202 16.95 -5.54 -13.87
CA GLY A 202 17.26 -5.83 -15.28
C GLY A 202 17.61 -4.57 -16.08
N VAL A 203 16.68 -4.10 -16.90
CA VAL A 203 16.89 -2.94 -17.79
C VAL A 203 16.13 -1.73 -17.30
N HIS A 204 16.83 -0.63 -17.10
CA HIS A 204 16.25 0.66 -16.74
C HIS A 204 15.42 1.27 -17.89
N TRP A 205 14.43 2.10 -17.58
CA TRP A 205 13.62 2.77 -18.61
C TRP A 205 14.44 3.68 -19.55
N THR A 206 15.61 4.16 -19.14
CA THR A 206 16.55 4.88 -20.01
C THR A 206 17.25 3.97 -21.03
N GLY A 207 17.12 2.65 -20.92
CA GLY A 207 17.78 1.64 -21.73
C GLY A 207 19.10 1.15 -21.17
N HIS A 208 19.55 1.66 -20.02
CA HIS A 208 20.72 1.11 -19.32
C HIS A 208 20.40 -0.28 -18.80
N MET A 209 21.30 -1.23 -19.04
CA MET A 209 21.17 -2.61 -18.57
C MET A 209 22.07 -2.82 -17.35
N TYR A 210 21.43 -3.14 -16.21
CA TYR A 210 22.16 -3.43 -14.98
C TYR A 210 22.63 -4.88 -14.91
N ASN A 211 21.81 -5.83 -15.34
CA ASN A 211 22.13 -7.25 -15.33
C ASN A 211 21.50 -7.96 -16.53
N THR A 212 22.23 -8.95 -17.08
CA THR A 212 21.63 -10.05 -17.84
C THR A 212 21.18 -11.16 -16.87
N PHE A 213 20.39 -12.13 -17.34
CA PHE A 213 20.00 -13.28 -16.52
C PHE A 213 21.18 -14.13 -16.08
N ASP A 214 22.21 -14.32 -16.96
CA ASP A 214 23.43 -15.02 -16.60
C ASP A 214 24.19 -14.30 -15.48
N GLN A 215 24.34 -12.98 -15.58
CA GLN A 215 24.97 -12.16 -14.54
C GLN A 215 24.22 -12.20 -13.21
N MET A 216 22.87 -12.26 -13.25
CA MET A 216 22.05 -12.46 -12.05
C MET A 216 22.32 -13.83 -11.42
N GLY A 217 22.48 -14.88 -12.26
CA GLY A 217 22.81 -16.24 -11.83
C GLY A 217 24.16 -16.30 -11.09
N GLU A 218 25.22 -15.74 -11.71
CA GLU A 218 26.55 -15.66 -11.09
C GLU A 218 26.53 -14.95 -9.73
N GLN A 219 25.83 -13.83 -9.65
CA GLN A 219 25.69 -13.10 -8.38
C GLN A 219 24.87 -13.87 -7.34
N LEU A 220 23.85 -14.62 -7.76
CA LEU A 220 23.05 -15.46 -6.87
C LEU A 220 23.85 -16.62 -6.30
N GLU A 221 24.67 -17.29 -7.13
CA GLU A 221 25.60 -18.30 -6.68
C GLU A 221 26.56 -17.75 -5.63
N TRP A 222 27.14 -16.57 -5.89
CA TRP A 222 28.01 -15.88 -4.94
C TRP A 222 27.33 -15.55 -3.60
N ILE A 223 26.02 -15.13 -3.60
CA ILE A 223 25.23 -14.94 -2.38
C ILE A 223 25.13 -16.26 -1.62
N CYS A 224 24.87 -17.36 -2.32
CA CYS A 224 24.66 -18.68 -1.74
C CYS A 224 25.95 -19.32 -1.20
N GLU A 225 27.12 -18.80 -1.50
CA GLU A 225 28.37 -19.17 -0.77
C GLU A 225 28.30 -18.77 0.72
N THR A 226 27.52 -17.71 1.03
CA THR A 226 27.39 -17.17 2.39
C THR A 226 26.06 -17.52 3.05
N MET A 227 24.98 -17.60 2.27
CA MET A 227 23.61 -17.82 2.73
C MET A 227 23.09 -19.19 2.31
N ASP A 228 22.25 -19.81 3.12
CA ASP A 228 21.44 -20.94 2.65
C ASP A 228 20.39 -20.42 1.64
N GLY A 229 20.34 -20.98 0.43
CA GLY A 229 19.43 -20.55 -0.61
C GLY A 229 17.96 -20.53 -0.18
N LYS A 230 17.54 -21.44 0.72
CA LYS A 230 16.18 -21.45 1.30
C LYS A 230 15.87 -20.19 2.13
N GLN A 231 16.87 -19.40 2.48
CA GLN A 231 16.75 -18.15 3.23
C GLN A 231 16.82 -16.91 2.31
N VAL A 232 16.94 -17.14 1.00
CA VAL A 232 17.08 -16.08 -0.02
C VAL A 232 15.88 -16.08 -0.95
N MET A 233 15.39 -14.89 -1.25
CA MET A 233 14.43 -14.66 -2.32
C MET A 233 15.05 -13.72 -3.36
N ALA A 234 15.10 -14.15 -4.61
CA ALA A 234 15.49 -13.32 -5.74
C ALA A 234 14.27 -12.54 -6.23
N PHE A 235 14.33 -11.23 -6.17
CA PHE A 235 13.31 -10.33 -6.68
C PHE A 235 13.83 -9.61 -7.92
N LEU A 236 13.14 -9.75 -9.05
CA LEU A 236 13.56 -9.26 -10.35
C LEU A 236 12.69 -8.10 -10.84
N PRO A 237 12.99 -6.84 -10.51
CA PRO A 237 12.40 -5.69 -11.19
C PRO A 237 13.01 -5.52 -12.58
N ALA A 238 12.21 -5.04 -13.54
CA ALA A 238 12.61 -4.76 -14.93
C ALA A 238 13.29 -5.95 -15.67
N TRP A 239 12.88 -7.16 -15.35
CA TRP A 239 13.28 -8.40 -16.02
C TRP A 239 12.76 -8.48 -17.47
N ASP A 240 11.71 -7.71 -17.77
CA ASP A 240 11.02 -7.60 -19.04
C ASP A 240 11.49 -6.39 -19.88
N GLY A 241 12.66 -5.87 -19.61
CA GLY A 241 13.23 -4.73 -20.30
C GLY A 241 12.88 -3.41 -19.63
N ARG A 242 12.64 -2.38 -20.43
CA ARG A 242 12.23 -1.05 -19.95
C ARG A 242 10.84 -1.13 -19.34
N TYR A 243 10.72 -1.61 -18.13
CA TYR A 243 9.51 -2.11 -17.54
C TYR A 243 8.28 -1.20 -17.73
N TYR A 244 8.41 0.12 -17.70
CA TYR A 244 7.28 0.99 -18.01
C TYR A 244 6.85 0.98 -19.49
N ASN A 245 7.76 0.65 -20.41
CA ASN A 245 7.42 0.56 -21.84
C ASN A 245 6.77 -0.78 -22.20
N THR A 246 6.95 -1.82 -21.39
CA THR A 246 6.40 -3.16 -21.65
C THR A 246 5.18 -3.48 -20.81
N TYR A 247 4.84 -2.62 -19.87
CA TYR A 247 3.69 -2.84 -19.00
C TYR A 247 2.35 -2.76 -19.75
N PRO A 248 1.47 -3.74 -19.57
CA PRO A 248 1.55 -4.97 -18.76
C PRO A 248 1.81 -6.24 -19.59
N GLU A 249 2.45 -6.16 -20.76
CA GLU A 249 2.66 -7.32 -21.63
C GLU A 249 3.64 -8.35 -21.04
N HIS A 250 4.67 -7.90 -20.34
CA HIS A 250 5.58 -8.73 -19.54
C HIS A 250 6.14 -9.96 -20.27
N PHE A 251 7.20 -9.77 -21.00
CA PHE A 251 7.99 -10.84 -21.61
C PHE A 251 9.49 -10.59 -21.38
N PRO A 252 10.30 -11.65 -21.22
CA PRO A 252 11.73 -11.49 -20.95
C PRO A 252 12.45 -10.70 -22.05
N ASP A 253 13.26 -9.71 -21.66
CA ASP A 253 14.00 -8.89 -22.61
C ASP A 253 15.10 -9.72 -23.32
N GLU A 254 15.10 -9.68 -24.66
CA GLU A 254 16.06 -10.43 -25.49
C GLU A 254 17.52 -10.06 -25.21
N ARG A 255 17.78 -8.81 -24.83
CA ARG A 255 19.12 -8.33 -24.52
C ARG A 255 19.66 -8.91 -23.19
N MET A 256 18.75 -9.33 -22.31
CA MET A 256 19.09 -9.98 -21.05
C MET A 256 19.28 -11.49 -21.20
N GLY A 257 18.97 -12.08 -22.36
CA GLY A 257 19.00 -13.51 -22.62
C GLY A 257 17.65 -14.10 -22.99
N GLY A 258 16.59 -13.26 -23.07
CA GLY A 258 15.26 -13.68 -23.50
C GLY A 258 14.63 -14.74 -22.62
N ALA A 259 13.69 -15.50 -23.20
CA ALA A 259 12.96 -16.55 -22.51
C ALA A 259 13.84 -17.68 -21.97
N GLU A 260 14.83 -18.11 -22.75
CA GLU A 260 15.76 -19.18 -22.35
C GLU A 260 16.67 -18.72 -21.21
N GLY A 261 17.15 -17.46 -21.23
CA GLY A 261 17.96 -16.90 -20.15
C GLY A 261 17.18 -16.81 -18.82
N LEU A 262 15.93 -16.34 -18.86
CA LEU A 262 15.08 -16.31 -17.66
C LEU A 262 14.84 -17.72 -17.12
N LYS A 263 14.54 -18.68 -17.99
CA LYS A 263 14.31 -20.07 -17.60
C LYS A 263 15.54 -20.67 -16.94
N HIS A 264 16.72 -20.49 -17.55
CA HIS A 264 17.99 -20.95 -16.98
C HIS A 264 18.28 -20.33 -15.62
N PHE A 265 18.04 -19.01 -15.46
CA PHE A 265 18.17 -18.33 -14.16
C PHE A 265 17.26 -18.95 -13.09
N VAL A 266 15.99 -19.22 -13.43
CA VAL A 266 15.04 -19.82 -12.48
C VAL A 266 15.47 -21.25 -12.11
N GLU A 267 15.94 -22.04 -13.05
CA GLU A 267 16.48 -23.37 -12.81
C GLU A 267 17.69 -23.33 -11.86
N THR A 268 18.66 -22.45 -12.13
CA THR A 268 19.82 -22.22 -11.26
C THR A 268 19.40 -21.80 -9.85
N ALA A 269 18.45 -20.87 -9.74
CA ALA A 269 17.94 -20.43 -8.45
C ALA A 269 17.30 -21.59 -7.65
N HIS A 270 16.53 -22.43 -8.32
CA HIS A 270 15.90 -23.59 -7.68
C HIS A 270 16.91 -24.66 -7.26
N GLU A 271 17.94 -24.89 -8.04
CA GLU A 271 19.06 -25.82 -7.66
C GLU A 271 19.76 -25.33 -6.38
N LEU A 272 19.88 -24.02 -6.21
CA LEU A 272 20.39 -23.39 -4.98
C LEU A 272 19.36 -23.36 -3.84
N GLY A 273 18.10 -23.66 -4.10
CA GLY A 273 16.99 -23.58 -3.13
C GLY A 273 16.36 -22.19 -2.99
N VAL A 274 16.72 -21.25 -3.86
CA VAL A 274 16.26 -19.86 -3.86
C VAL A 274 14.89 -19.75 -4.50
N LYS A 275 14.03 -18.88 -3.97
CA LYS A 275 12.73 -18.53 -4.53
C LYS A 275 12.82 -17.30 -5.44
N VAL A 276 12.15 -17.35 -6.60
CA VAL A 276 12.18 -16.29 -7.62
C VAL A 276 10.84 -15.60 -7.75
N VAL A 277 10.85 -14.26 -7.68
CA VAL A 277 9.67 -13.41 -7.83
C VAL A 277 9.90 -12.37 -8.92
N LEU A 278 8.95 -12.27 -9.85
CA LEU A 278 8.96 -11.30 -10.94
C LEU A 278 8.07 -10.10 -10.63
N MET A 279 8.55 -8.88 -10.93
CA MET A 279 7.75 -7.66 -10.81
C MET A 279 6.84 -7.49 -12.02
N LEU A 280 5.57 -7.22 -11.78
CA LEU A 280 4.55 -6.92 -12.79
C LEU A 280 4.02 -5.49 -12.60
N GLY A 281 3.67 -4.82 -13.70
CA GLY A 281 3.06 -3.49 -13.69
C GLY A 281 1.77 -3.39 -12.90
N GLY A 282 1.03 -4.50 -12.85
CA GLY A 282 -0.17 -4.62 -12.05
C GLY A 282 -1.16 -3.47 -12.27
N PRO A 283 -1.71 -2.89 -11.20
CA PRO A 283 -2.61 -1.75 -11.31
C PRO A 283 -1.90 -0.42 -11.63
N ASN A 284 -0.56 -0.35 -11.55
CA ASN A 284 0.16 0.91 -11.61
C ASN A 284 0.18 1.53 -13.00
N LEU A 285 0.33 0.73 -14.07
CA LEU A 285 0.47 1.26 -15.42
C LEU A 285 0.09 0.25 -16.51
N ALA A 286 -0.65 0.72 -17.51
CA ALA A 286 -0.63 0.16 -18.86
C ALA A 286 -0.20 1.27 -19.85
N ASN A 287 0.81 0.99 -20.67
CA ASN A 287 1.29 1.94 -21.65
C ASN A 287 0.29 2.14 -22.79
N PHE A 288 0.42 3.23 -23.56
CA PHE A 288 -0.54 3.58 -24.58
C PHE A 288 -0.60 2.58 -25.73
N ASP A 289 0.53 1.98 -26.12
CA ASP A 289 0.59 0.99 -27.21
C ASP A 289 -0.21 -0.26 -26.84
N PHE A 290 -0.08 -0.73 -25.60
CA PHE A 290 -0.89 -1.82 -25.07
C PHE A 290 -2.39 -1.47 -25.06
N LEU A 291 -2.74 -0.27 -24.58
CA LEU A 291 -4.14 0.17 -24.51
C LEU A 291 -4.79 0.23 -25.88
N GLU A 292 -4.08 0.70 -26.92
CA GLU A 292 -4.55 0.74 -28.30
C GLU A 292 -4.66 -0.68 -28.88
N LYS A 293 -3.60 -1.49 -28.78
CA LYS A 293 -3.53 -2.87 -29.29
C LYS A 293 -4.64 -3.74 -28.75
N HIS A 294 -4.91 -3.65 -27.45
CA HIS A 294 -5.90 -4.48 -26.77
C HIS A 294 -7.27 -3.82 -26.60
N GLN A 295 -7.44 -2.57 -27.02
CA GLN A 295 -8.68 -1.78 -26.84
C GLN A 295 -9.14 -1.81 -25.37
N MET A 296 -8.26 -1.38 -24.45
CA MET A 296 -8.47 -1.44 -23.00
C MET A 296 -8.41 -0.07 -22.30
N SER A 297 -8.53 1.04 -23.03
CA SER A 297 -8.51 2.39 -22.41
C SER A 297 -9.68 2.63 -21.45
N ASP A 298 -10.79 1.93 -21.63
CA ASP A 298 -11.95 1.95 -20.74
C ASP A 298 -11.70 1.29 -19.38
N ALA A 299 -10.69 0.42 -19.30
CA ALA A 299 -10.28 -0.26 -18.06
C ALA A 299 -9.38 0.61 -17.16
N ALA A 300 -9.14 1.87 -17.52
CA ALA A 300 -8.40 2.80 -16.67
C ALA A 300 -9.09 3.03 -15.32
N LEU A 301 -8.30 3.21 -14.28
CA LEU A 301 -8.80 3.68 -12.99
C LEU A 301 -9.25 5.13 -13.15
N LYS A 302 -10.50 5.42 -12.78
CA LYS A 302 -11.11 6.74 -12.91
C LYS A 302 -11.43 7.33 -11.55
N GLY A 303 -11.28 8.63 -11.43
CA GLY A 303 -11.84 9.38 -10.31
C GLY A 303 -13.37 9.39 -10.33
N PRO A 304 -14.02 9.92 -9.28
CA PRO A 304 -15.49 10.00 -9.21
C PRO A 304 -16.11 10.88 -10.29
N ASP A 305 -15.33 11.74 -10.94
CA ASP A 305 -15.69 12.54 -12.09
C ASP A 305 -15.60 11.81 -13.44
N GLY A 306 -15.17 10.55 -13.42
CA GLY A 306 -14.98 9.72 -14.61
C GLY A 306 -13.68 9.98 -15.35
N VAL A 307 -12.79 10.84 -14.86
CA VAL A 307 -11.52 11.16 -15.50
C VAL A 307 -10.50 10.05 -15.21
N PRO A 308 -9.88 9.45 -16.26
CA PRO A 308 -8.85 8.44 -16.09
C PRO A 308 -7.62 8.99 -15.35
N GLN A 309 -7.06 8.19 -14.46
CA GLN A 309 -5.81 8.49 -13.79
C GLN A 309 -4.63 8.15 -14.70
N VAL A 310 -3.68 9.08 -14.80
CA VAL A 310 -2.47 8.91 -15.60
C VAL A 310 -1.27 8.57 -14.74
N GLN A 311 -0.35 7.75 -15.27
CA GLN A 311 0.96 7.55 -14.69
C GLN A 311 1.95 8.53 -15.27
N ASN A 312 2.53 9.38 -14.45
CA ASN A 312 3.40 10.48 -14.85
C ASN A 312 4.60 10.65 -13.92
N TRP A 313 5.18 9.57 -13.43
CA TRP A 313 6.29 9.73 -12.49
C TRP A 313 7.67 9.74 -13.14
N LEU A 314 7.79 9.33 -14.40
CA LEU A 314 9.04 9.26 -15.13
C LEU A 314 9.47 10.63 -15.66
N ASP A 315 10.78 10.82 -15.69
CA ASP A 315 11.47 11.93 -16.32
C ASP A 315 12.57 11.34 -17.22
N TRP A 316 12.24 11.12 -18.50
CA TRP A 316 13.09 10.40 -19.44
C TRP A 316 14.42 11.08 -19.74
N ASN A 317 14.42 12.40 -19.73
CA ASN A 317 15.50 13.23 -20.22
C ASN A 317 16.15 14.08 -19.12
N ALA A 318 15.73 13.89 -17.87
CA ALA A 318 16.20 14.62 -16.69
C ALA A 318 16.02 16.15 -16.79
N ASP A 319 14.95 16.59 -17.44
CA ASP A 319 14.60 18.02 -17.57
C ASP A 319 13.68 18.53 -16.44
N LEU A 320 13.38 17.67 -15.47
CA LEU A 320 12.46 17.88 -14.35
C LEU A 320 10.97 17.92 -14.73
N ALA A 321 10.65 17.66 -15.99
CA ALA A 321 9.28 17.45 -16.43
C ALA A 321 8.97 15.95 -16.47
N LYS A 322 7.84 15.56 -15.90
CA LYS A 322 7.42 14.15 -15.87
C LYS A 322 6.48 13.86 -17.03
N GLU A 323 6.82 12.86 -17.80
CA GLU A 323 6.02 12.44 -18.94
C GLU A 323 4.90 11.49 -18.54
N THR A 324 3.77 11.62 -19.20
CA THR A 324 2.68 10.66 -19.08
C THR A 324 2.98 9.44 -19.96
N MET A 325 3.09 8.29 -19.30
CA MET A 325 3.47 7.01 -19.92
C MET A 325 2.29 6.17 -20.35
N GLY A 326 1.17 6.32 -19.70
CA GLY A 326 -0.02 5.51 -19.89
C GLY A 326 -1.05 5.76 -18.78
N LEU A 327 -1.93 4.82 -18.58
CA LEU A 327 -3.02 4.91 -17.62
C LEU A 327 -2.80 4.00 -16.43
N ILE A 328 -3.21 4.43 -15.25
CA ILE A 328 -3.37 3.58 -14.08
C ILE A 328 -4.59 2.69 -14.32
N MET A 329 -4.48 1.39 -14.04
CA MET A 329 -5.49 0.41 -14.41
C MET A 329 -6.37 -0.01 -13.24
N ASN A 330 -7.64 -0.29 -13.55
CA ASN A 330 -8.60 -0.76 -12.57
C ASN A 330 -8.78 -2.29 -12.68
N PHE A 331 -8.29 -3.04 -11.70
CA PHE A 331 -8.51 -4.50 -11.62
C PHE A 331 -9.98 -4.88 -11.45
N GLY A 332 -10.85 -3.95 -11.08
CA GLY A 332 -12.29 -4.15 -11.11
C GLY A 332 -12.84 -4.40 -12.51
N HIS A 333 -12.18 -3.88 -13.56
CA HIS A 333 -12.59 -4.09 -14.94
C HIS A 333 -12.31 -5.54 -15.38
N PRO A 334 -13.33 -6.33 -15.74
CA PRO A 334 -13.18 -7.77 -15.96
C PRO A 334 -12.13 -8.11 -17.03
N LYS A 335 -12.18 -7.45 -18.20
CA LYS A 335 -11.27 -7.73 -19.31
C LYS A 335 -9.79 -7.51 -18.92
N TYR A 336 -9.49 -6.46 -18.16
CA TYR A 336 -8.13 -6.21 -17.71
C TYR A 336 -7.68 -7.19 -16.62
N ARG A 337 -8.56 -7.47 -15.67
CA ARG A 337 -8.30 -8.47 -14.63
C ARG A 337 -8.03 -9.84 -15.23
N ASP A 338 -8.87 -10.29 -16.15
CA ASP A 338 -8.72 -11.60 -16.81
C ASP A 338 -7.39 -11.67 -17.58
N TYR A 339 -7.02 -10.59 -18.29
CA TYR A 339 -5.70 -10.46 -18.92
C TYR A 339 -4.56 -10.63 -17.92
N MET A 340 -4.61 -9.96 -16.77
CA MET A 340 -3.56 -10.05 -15.74
C MET A 340 -3.52 -11.41 -15.05
N VAL A 341 -4.66 -12.06 -14.89
CA VAL A 341 -4.73 -13.45 -14.38
C VAL A 341 -4.04 -14.40 -15.36
N ASP A 342 -4.37 -14.30 -16.64
CA ASP A 342 -3.79 -15.17 -17.68
C ASP A 342 -2.29 -14.90 -17.84
N LYS A 343 -1.85 -13.64 -17.79
CA LYS A 343 -0.43 -13.29 -17.83
C LYS A 343 0.33 -13.84 -16.62
N THR A 344 -0.22 -13.74 -15.44
CA THR A 344 0.38 -14.32 -14.23
C THR A 344 0.48 -15.84 -14.33
N ALA A 345 -0.58 -16.50 -14.80
CA ALA A 345 -0.60 -17.95 -15.03
C ALA A 345 0.47 -18.36 -16.06
N GLU A 346 0.57 -17.63 -17.18
CA GLU A 346 1.59 -17.87 -18.21
C GLU A 346 3.01 -17.86 -17.62
N LEU A 347 3.33 -16.89 -16.75
CA LEU A 347 4.66 -16.79 -16.14
C LEU A 347 4.95 -17.98 -15.20
N PHE A 348 3.96 -18.40 -14.42
CA PHE A 348 4.09 -19.59 -13.57
C PHE A 348 4.30 -20.87 -14.39
N ASP A 349 3.54 -21.05 -15.46
CA ASP A 349 3.57 -22.26 -16.28
C ASP A 349 4.83 -22.36 -17.16
N LEU A 350 5.28 -21.23 -17.77
CA LEU A 350 6.42 -21.22 -18.68
C LEU A 350 7.76 -21.20 -17.97
N TYR A 351 7.88 -20.44 -16.89
CA TYR A 351 9.18 -20.20 -16.24
C TYR A 351 9.29 -20.85 -14.86
N GLY A 352 8.19 -21.32 -14.28
CA GLY A 352 8.20 -21.96 -12.96
C GLY A 352 8.46 -21.04 -11.79
N VAL A 353 8.41 -19.69 -11.98
CA VAL A 353 8.71 -18.72 -10.92
C VAL A 353 7.80 -18.91 -9.71
N ASP A 354 8.30 -18.59 -8.52
CA ASP A 354 7.65 -18.87 -7.25
C ASP A 354 6.61 -17.82 -6.86
N GLY A 355 6.64 -16.65 -7.50
CA GLY A 355 5.70 -15.60 -7.21
C GLY A 355 5.75 -14.44 -8.18
N VAL A 356 4.77 -13.54 -8.00
CA VAL A 356 4.69 -12.26 -8.69
C VAL A 356 4.52 -11.13 -7.69
N PHE A 357 5.05 -9.97 -8.04
CA PHE A 357 4.88 -8.72 -7.31
C PHE A 357 4.09 -7.75 -8.17
N LEU A 358 3.00 -7.21 -7.64
CA LEU A 358 2.20 -6.19 -8.30
C LEU A 358 2.64 -4.79 -7.87
N ASP A 359 3.07 -3.99 -8.83
CA ASP A 359 3.38 -2.58 -8.63
C ASP A 359 2.08 -1.77 -8.41
N GLY A 360 2.06 -0.92 -7.38
CA GLY A 360 0.98 0.04 -7.14
C GLY A 360 -0.31 -0.52 -6.54
N THR A 361 -0.27 -1.54 -5.69
CA THR A 361 -1.46 -2.15 -5.06
C THR A 361 -2.23 -1.22 -4.13
N LEU A 362 -1.65 -0.09 -3.74
CA LEU A 362 -2.33 0.99 -3.00
C LEU A 362 -3.28 1.82 -3.89
N ARG A 363 -3.20 1.72 -5.21
CA ARG A 363 -4.01 2.53 -6.13
C ARG A 363 -5.49 2.27 -5.92
N TRP A 364 -6.17 3.27 -5.38
CA TRP A 364 -7.60 3.25 -5.12
C TRP A 364 -8.24 4.60 -5.47
N GLU A 365 -9.39 4.55 -6.11
CA GLU A 365 -10.26 5.69 -6.37
C GLU A 365 -11.72 5.30 -6.17
N ASN A 366 -12.56 6.28 -5.91
CA ASN A 366 -14.01 6.11 -5.92
C ASN A 366 -14.52 6.05 -7.36
N ALA A 367 -14.22 4.93 -8.03
CA ALA A 367 -14.42 4.77 -9.47
C ALA A 367 -15.89 4.54 -9.83
N PRO A 368 -16.41 5.20 -10.92
CA PRO A 368 -17.83 5.17 -11.26
C PRO A 368 -18.29 3.85 -11.92
N ASP A 369 -17.36 3.01 -12.36
CA ASP A 369 -17.64 1.79 -13.11
C ASP A 369 -17.40 0.52 -12.29
N TYR A 370 -16.20 0.33 -11.76
CA TYR A 370 -15.81 -0.89 -11.05
C TYR A 370 -15.02 -0.57 -9.77
N SER A 371 -15.20 -1.39 -8.74
CA SER A 371 -14.45 -1.29 -7.49
C SER A 371 -13.01 -1.79 -7.66
N PRO A 372 -11.98 -0.96 -7.45
CA PRO A 372 -10.60 -1.43 -7.50
C PRO A 372 -10.29 -2.48 -6.43
N TYR A 373 -10.87 -2.34 -5.23
CA TYR A 373 -10.71 -3.30 -4.14
C TYR A 373 -11.30 -4.68 -4.49
N GLU A 374 -12.55 -4.72 -4.96
CA GLU A 374 -13.17 -5.99 -5.36
C GLU A 374 -12.41 -6.67 -6.50
N GLY A 375 -11.83 -5.88 -7.40
CA GLY A 375 -10.97 -6.36 -8.47
C GLY A 375 -9.72 -7.07 -7.94
N LEU A 376 -9.02 -6.48 -6.99
CA LEU A 376 -7.86 -7.13 -6.35
C LEU A 376 -8.26 -8.41 -5.60
N VAL A 377 -9.39 -8.39 -4.88
CA VAL A 377 -9.93 -9.59 -4.21
C VAL A 377 -10.18 -10.72 -5.21
N GLN A 378 -10.79 -10.42 -6.36
CA GLN A 378 -11.09 -11.42 -7.39
C GLN A 378 -9.82 -11.95 -8.04
N TYR A 379 -8.88 -11.06 -8.42
CA TYR A 379 -7.60 -11.44 -8.98
C TYR A 379 -6.82 -12.38 -8.05
N THR A 380 -6.62 -11.98 -6.79
CA THR A 380 -5.86 -12.78 -5.83
C THR A 380 -6.53 -14.12 -5.54
N ARG A 381 -7.86 -14.15 -5.45
CA ARG A 381 -8.63 -15.41 -5.28
C ARG A 381 -8.41 -16.35 -6.45
N GLU A 382 -8.47 -15.85 -7.68
CA GLU A 382 -8.32 -16.68 -8.87
C GLU A 382 -6.90 -17.25 -8.99
N ILE A 383 -5.88 -16.44 -8.76
CA ILE A 383 -4.49 -16.92 -8.75
C ILE A 383 -4.29 -17.96 -7.66
N ARG A 384 -4.76 -17.73 -6.43
CA ARG A 384 -4.60 -18.72 -5.33
C ARG A 384 -5.37 -20.02 -5.58
N THR A 385 -6.48 -19.95 -6.30
CA THR A 385 -7.24 -21.15 -6.67
C THR A 385 -6.48 -22.02 -7.67
N ARG A 386 -5.81 -21.39 -8.66
CA ARG A 386 -5.02 -22.09 -9.68
C ARG A 386 -3.63 -22.49 -9.15
N TYR A 387 -3.02 -21.65 -8.33
CA TYR A 387 -1.61 -21.76 -7.87
C TYR A 387 -1.50 -21.48 -6.35
N PRO A 388 -1.99 -22.40 -5.50
CA PRO A 388 -2.09 -22.18 -4.05
C PRO A 388 -0.72 -21.96 -3.36
N ASP A 389 0.36 -22.52 -3.95
CA ASP A 389 1.71 -22.46 -3.38
C ASP A 389 2.55 -21.29 -3.91
N ARG A 390 2.01 -20.49 -4.84
CA ARG A 390 2.72 -19.35 -5.41
C ARG A 390 2.48 -18.08 -4.60
N LEU A 391 3.50 -17.22 -4.53
CA LEU A 391 3.41 -15.94 -3.86
C LEU A 391 2.70 -14.88 -4.68
N ILE A 392 1.91 -14.08 -4.00
CA ILE A 392 1.43 -12.81 -4.55
C ILE A 392 1.93 -11.71 -3.60
N MET A 393 2.73 -10.79 -4.15
CA MET A 393 3.31 -9.69 -3.39
C MET A 393 2.81 -8.37 -3.95
N GLY A 394 2.93 -7.30 -3.16
CA GLY A 394 2.45 -5.97 -3.57
C GLY A 394 3.36 -4.82 -3.14
N GLU A 395 3.21 -3.68 -3.84
CA GLU A 395 3.82 -2.42 -3.44
C GLU A 395 2.82 -1.60 -2.66
N ASP A 396 3.14 -1.32 -1.39
CA ASP A 396 2.27 -0.58 -0.48
C ASP A 396 0.83 -1.14 -0.41
N GLY A 397 0.05 -0.71 0.54
CA GLY A 397 -1.33 -1.19 0.68
C GLY A 397 -2.11 -0.38 1.71
N TYR A 398 -3.31 -0.80 1.95
CA TYR A 398 -4.16 -0.33 3.04
C TYR A 398 -4.78 -1.53 3.76
N ASP A 399 -5.39 -1.31 4.90
CA ASP A 399 -5.79 -2.35 5.86
C ASP A 399 -6.50 -3.55 5.22
N ALA A 400 -7.51 -3.32 4.38
CA ALA A 400 -8.29 -4.40 3.78
C ALA A 400 -7.54 -5.21 2.70
N VAL A 401 -6.45 -4.69 2.11
CA VAL A 401 -5.67 -5.43 1.10
C VAL A 401 -4.50 -6.20 1.70
N TYR A 402 -4.05 -5.88 2.91
CA TYR A 402 -2.90 -6.56 3.50
C TYR A 402 -3.10 -8.08 3.64
N GLY A 403 -4.32 -8.55 3.85
CA GLY A 403 -4.62 -9.97 3.91
C GLY A 403 -4.64 -10.69 2.56
N LEU A 404 -4.70 -9.94 1.45
CA LEU A 404 -4.76 -10.51 0.09
C LEU A 404 -3.38 -10.93 -0.41
N PHE A 405 -2.32 -10.34 0.11
CA PHE A 405 -0.94 -10.53 -0.31
C PHE A 405 -0.11 -11.22 0.77
N ASP A 406 0.93 -11.94 0.34
CA ASP A 406 1.81 -12.66 1.25
C ASP A 406 2.91 -11.76 1.79
N MET A 407 3.37 -10.81 0.98
CA MET A 407 4.45 -9.91 1.34
C MET A 407 4.30 -8.57 0.65
N PHE A 408 4.70 -7.50 1.32
CA PHE A 408 4.73 -6.17 0.76
C PHE A 408 6.12 -5.57 0.75
N HIS A 409 6.35 -4.79 -0.29
CA HIS A 409 7.47 -3.88 -0.39
C HIS A 409 7.06 -2.55 0.25
N THR A 410 7.70 -2.16 1.33
CA THR A 410 7.35 -0.95 2.06
C THR A 410 8.59 -0.14 2.42
N SER A 411 8.46 1.16 2.50
CA SER A 411 9.54 2.08 2.85
C SER A 411 9.82 2.21 4.35
N GLY A 412 9.31 1.30 5.12
CA GLY A 412 9.44 1.27 6.56
C GLY A 412 8.13 1.53 7.27
N GLY A 413 7.99 0.97 8.44
CA GLY A 413 6.80 1.11 9.27
C GLY A 413 6.76 2.46 9.97
N PRO A 414 5.58 2.97 10.24
CA PRO A 414 5.38 4.16 11.06
C PRO A 414 5.68 3.87 12.53
N LEU A 415 5.69 4.93 13.30
CA LEU A 415 5.94 4.86 14.72
C LEU A 415 4.64 4.55 15.48
N GLY A 416 4.56 3.42 16.14
CA GLY A 416 3.61 3.15 17.21
C GLY A 416 2.29 2.48 16.82
N LEU A 417 1.76 2.66 15.61
CA LEU A 417 0.64 1.86 15.05
C LEU A 417 1.15 0.75 14.15
N GLU A 418 2.41 0.67 14.16
CA GLU A 418 3.25 -0.07 13.31
C GLU A 418 2.85 -1.49 13.25
N ASN A 419 3.02 -1.97 12.10
CA ASN A 419 3.06 -3.40 11.94
C ASN A 419 1.74 -4.13 12.24
N PHE A 420 0.59 -3.39 12.34
CA PHE A 420 -0.70 -4.08 12.31
C PHE A 420 -0.82 -4.90 11.01
N MET A 421 -0.22 -4.43 9.93
CA MET A 421 -0.14 -5.17 8.68
C MET A 421 0.54 -6.53 8.85
N LEU A 422 1.52 -6.65 9.77
CA LEU A 422 2.23 -7.90 10.06
C LEU A 422 1.32 -8.97 10.71
N ARG A 423 0.13 -8.57 11.17
CA ARG A 423 -0.89 -9.53 11.56
C ARG A 423 -1.39 -10.36 10.37
N TYR A 424 -1.33 -9.80 9.15
CA TYR A 424 -1.92 -10.41 7.95
C TYR A 424 -0.90 -10.78 6.88
N THR A 425 0.27 -10.14 6.87
CA THR A 425 1.27 -10.23 5.80
C THR A 425 2.68 -10.09 6.35
N ARG A 426 3.68 -10.13 5.46
CA ARG A 426 5.08 -9.83 5.78
C ARG A 426 5.53 -8.62 4.98
N GLN A 427 6.67 -8.07 5.33
CA GLN A 427 7.27 -6.95 4.60
C GLN A 427 8.75 -7.20 4.36
N PHE A 428 9.24 -6.68 3.26
CA PHE A 428 10.66 -6.61 2.97
C PHE A 428 11.08 -5.16 2.73
N TYR A 429 12.38 -4.95 2.79
CA TYR A 429 12.92 -3.62 2.87
C TYR A 429 12.85 -2.88 1.53
N TYR A 430 12.39 -1.64 1.59
CA TYR A 430 12.33 -0.74 0.47
C TYR A 430 13.69 -0.04 0.29
N LEU A 431 14.33 -0.26 -0.84
CA LEU A 431 15.58 0.38 -1.19
C LEU A 431 15.29 1.59 -2.12
N SER A 432 15.69 2.79 -1.74
CA SER A 432 15.30 4.03 -2.44
C SER A 432 16.43 5.02 -2.69
N TYR A 433 17.68 4.54 -2.80
CA TYR A 433 18.80 5.40 -3.19
C TYR A 433 19.11 5.27 -4.68
N PRO A 434 19.47 6.37 -5.35
CA PRO A 434 19.89 6.32 -6.73
C PRO A 434 21.18 5.49 -6.89
N ALA A 435 21.23 4.65 -7.89
CA ALA A 435 22.45 4.03 -8.36
C ALA A 435 23.33 5.07 -9.11
N GLU A 436 24.63 4.79 -9.24
CA GLU A 436 25.55 5.71 -9.95
C GLU A 436 25.10 6.06 -11.37
N ASN A 437 24.45 5.12 -12.06
CA ASN A 437 23.99 5.27 -13.43
C ASN A 437 22.46 5.20 -13.56
N GLY A 438 21.75 5.26 -12.45
CA GLY A 438 20.31 5.16 -12.41
C GLY A 438 19.64 6.47 -12.03
N SER A 439 18.36 6.50 -12.18
CA SER A 439 17.50 7.54 -11.63
C SER A 439 17.20 7.25 -10.17
N ALA A 440 16.36 8.07 -9.55
CA ALA A 440 15.84 7.86 -8.21
C ALA A 440 14.79 6.73 -8.10
N GLY A 441 14.80 5.75 -8.99
CA GLY A 441 13.95 4.56 -8.95
C GLY A 441 14.21 3.71 -7.71
N ILE A 442 13.17 3.06 -7.21
CA ILE A 442 13.21 2.36 -5.93
C ILE A 442 13.92 1.00 -5.97
N HIS A 443 14.13 0.45 -7.15
CA HIS A 443 14.75 -0.85 -7.36
C HIS A 443 16.17 -0.73 -7.95
N GLU A 444 16.62 0.50 -8.23
CA GLU A 444 17.82 0.82 -8.99
C GLU A 444 18.89 1.42 -8.09
N ILE A 445 19.45 0.61 -7.22
CA ILE A 445 20.36 1.12 -6.21
C ILE A 445 21.73 0.48 -6.35
N GLY A 446 22.74 1.34 -6.35
CA GLY A 446 24.11 0.92 -6.10
C GLY A 446 24.34 0.58 -4.63
N TRP A 447 25.55 0.17 -4.32
CA TRP A 447 25.95 -0.09 -2.96
C TRP A 447 26.26 1.23 -2.23
N SER A 448 25.73 1.36 -1.02
CA SER A 448 26.21 2.28 0.00
C SER A 448 25.82 1.74 1.38
N ASP A 449 26.55 2.09 2.42
CA ASP A 449 26.19 1.72 3.78
C ASP A 449 24.79 2.18 4.15
N GLN A 450 24.35 3.32 3.62
CA GLN A 450 23.01 3.85 3.85
C GLN A 450 21.95 3.07 3.09
N SER A 451 22.18 2.69 1.83
CA SER A 451 21.22 1.92 1.05
C SER A 451 20.99 0.52 1.58
N HIS A 452 21.99 -0.05 2.28
CA HIS A 452 21.93 -1.39 2.85
C HIS A 452 21.77 -1.40 4.38
N THR A 453 21.45 -0.24 4.95
CA THR A 453 21.02 -0.13 6.34
C THR A 453 19.50 -0.21 6.39
N ILE A 454 18.97 -1.04 7.26
CA ILE A 454 17.53 -1.11 7.48
C ILE A 454 17.05 0.27 7.96
N ARG A 455 16.22 0.92 7.15
CA ARG A 455 15.69 2.27 7.43
C ARG A 455 14.41 2.26 8.26
N SER A 456 13.82 1.08 8.43
CA SER A 456 12.67 0.92 9.30
C SER A 456 13.03 1.33 10.73
N ALA A 457 12.15 2.03 11.40
CA ALA A 457 12.25 2.24 12.84
C ALA A 457 12.23 0.92 13.62
N GLN A 458 11.88 -0.18 12.97
CA GLN A 458 11.76 -1.52 13.54
C GLN A 458 12.36 -2.58 12.60
N PRO A 459 13.67 -2.59 12.43
CA PRO A 459 14.37 -3.51 11.53
C PRO A 459 14.10 -4.99 11.83
N GLU A 460 13.75 -5.32 13.05
CA GLU A 460 13.41 -6.67 13.48
C GLU A 460 12.10 -7.23 12.89
N TYR A 461 11.27 -6.37 12.29
CA TYR A 461 10.00 -6.75 11.69
C TYR A 461 9.98 -6.73 10.16
N THR A 462 11.11 -6.37 9.55
CA THR A 462 11.21 -6.23 8.09
C THR A 462 12.35 -7.11 7.57
N THR A 463 12.07 -7.98 6.60
CA THR A 463 13.12 -8.81 5.96
C THR A 463 14.15 -7.91 5.29
N PRO A 464 15.44 -8.06 5.61
CA PRO A 464 16.51 -7.28 4.99
C PRO A 464 16.58 -7.48 3.48
N SER A 465 17.13 -6.49 2.78
CA SER A 465 17.31 -6.55 1.33
C SER A 465 18.74 -6.18 0.94
N VAL A 466 19.17 -6.68 -0.20
CA VAL A 466 20.46 -6.33 -0.83
C VAL A 466 20.24 -6.10 -2.32
N SER A 467 20.84 -5.03 -2.85
CA SER A 467 20.82 -4.75 -4.29
C SER A 467 22.03 -5.34 -4.98
N MET A 468 21.81 -6.06 -6.07
CA MET A 468 22.83 -6.76 -6.84
C MET A 468 22.81 -6.22 -8.28
N LEU A 469 23.74 -5.31 -8.56
CA LEU A 469 23.99 -4.78 -9.90
C LEU A 469 25.30 -5.31 -10.44
N TYR A 470 25.39 -5.56 -11.73
CA TYR A 470 26.60 -6.11 -12.34
C TYR A 470 27.82 -5.24 -12.04
N GLY A 471 28.94 -5.90 -11.69
CA GLY A 471 30.17 -5.24 -11.28
C GLY A 471 30.20 -4.74 -9.83
N ILE A 472 29.08 -4.81 -9.09
CA ILE A 472 29.05 -4.34 -7.69
C ILE A 472 30.01 -5.13 -6.78
N LEU A 473 30.22 -6.40 -7.08
CA LEU A 473 31.10 -7.29 -6.31
C LEU A 473 32.58 -6.94 -6.42
N ASP A 474 33.00 -6.34 -7.54
CA ASP A 474 34.40 -5.94 -7.77
C ASP A 474 34.87 -4.90 -6.74
N ASN A 475 33.99 -4.01 -6.34
CA ASN A 475 34.32 -2.90 -5.45
C ASN A 475 33.74 -3.06 -4.03
N HIS A 476 32.71 -3.85 -3.86
CA HIS A 476 31.92 -3.90 -2.62
C HIS A 476 31.67 -5.33 -2.11
N GLY A 477 32.27 -6.35 -2.74
CA GLY A 477 32.03 -7.76 -2.40
C GLY A 477 32.23 -8.07 -0.91
N ASP A 478 33.33 -7.60 -0.32
CA ASP A 478 33.60 -7.85 1.11
C ASP A 478 32.56 -7.21 2.02
N ALA A 479 32.15 -5.97 1.74
CA ALA A 479 31.14 -5.26 2.53
C ALA A 479 29.76 -5.93 2.40
N ILE A 480 29.39 -6.39 1.19
CA ILE A 480 28.15 -7.14 0.97
C ILE A 480 28.20 -8.48 1.72
N ARG A 481 29.31 -9.19 1.67
CA ARG A 481 29.49 -10.47 2.39
C ARG A 481 29.39 -10.31 3.90
N GLU A 482 29.91 -9.22 4.46
CA GLU A 482 29.75 -8.87 5.86
C GLU A 482 28.29 -8.65 6.22
N LYS A 483 27.54 -7.90 5.39
CA LYS A 483 26.08 -7.69 5.58
C LYS A 483 25.30 -8.99 5.50
N LEU A 484 25.54 -9.82 4.48
CA LEU A 484 24.90 -11.14 4.36
C LEU A 484 25.18 -12.01 5.59
N SER A 485 26.41 -12.00 6.09
CA SER A 485 26.78 -12.71 7.32
C SER A 485 26.02 -12.21 8.55
N SER A 486 25.74 -10.91 8.61
CA SER A 486 24.89 -10.34 9.66
C SER A 486 23.42 -10.74 9.49
N TYR A 487 22.91 -10.75 8.26
CA TYR A 487 21.53 -11.15 7.95
C TYR A 487 21.29 -12.63 8.21
N ARG A 488 22.28 -13.48 8.01
CA ARG A 488 22.23 -14.90 8.37
C ARG A 488 21.82 -15.11 9.83
N LYS A 489 22.24 -14.22 10.74
CA LYS A 489 21.92 -14.25 12.17
C LYS A 489 20.62 -13.53 12.50
N TRP A 490 20.07 -12.76 11.56
CA TRP A 490 18.84 -12.01 11.76
C TRP A 490 17.65 -12.95 11.95
N GLN A 491 16.72 -12.55 12.78
CA GLN A 491 15.45 -13.26 13.01
C GLN A 491 14.31 -12.28 13.04
N LEU A 492 13.26 -12.60 12.29
CA LEU A 492 12.01 -11.85 12.34
C LEU A 492 11.44 -11.93 13.76
N LYS A 493 11.27 -10.78 14.39
CA LYS A 493 10.60 -10.74 15.69
C LYS A 493 9.08 -10.81 15.53
N GLN A 494 8.44 -11.46 16.49
CA GLN A 494 6.99 -11.45 16.57
C GLN A 494 6.52 -10.08 17.07
N CYS A 495 5.76 -9.37 16.23
CA CYS A 495 5.15 -8.11 16.60
C CYS A 495 4.07 -8.33 17.70
N PRO A 496 3.94 -7.42 18.67
CA PRO A 496 2.88 -7.50 19.70
C PRO A 496 1.46 -7.61 19.12
N VAL A 497 1.20 -6.99 17.98
CA VAL A 497 -0.10 -7.03 17.26
C VAL A 497 -0.41 -8.42 16.69
N MET A 498 0.59 -9.32 16.61
CA MET A 498 0.40 -10.70 16.13
C MET A 498 -0.10 -11.63 17.24
N LYS A 499 0.01 -11.25 18.50
CA LYS A 499 -0.49 -12.04 19.62
C LYS A 499 -2.00 -11.84 19.76
N LYS A 500 -2.72 -12.94 20.01
CA LYS A 500 -4.17 -12.93 20.28
C LYS A 500 -4.48 -12.12 21.52
#